data_9cd8c68e98f3d1f6ffa9efe877ce8227
#
_entry.id   9cd8c68e98f3d1f6ffa9efe877ce8227
#
_cell.length_a   1.000
_cell.length_b   1.000
_cell.length_c   1.000
_cell.angle_alpha   90.00
_cell.angle_beta   90.00
_cell.angle_gamma   90.00
#
_symmetry.space_group_name_H-M   'P 1'
#
loop_
_entity.id
_entity.type
_entity.pdbx_description
1 polymer ?
#
loop_
_entity_poly.entity_id
_entity_poly.type
_entity_poly.pdbx_seq_one_letter_code
_entity_poly.pdbx_strand_id
1 'polypeptide(L)'
;MTATSGGLVAVHAHPDDESLTTGALLATWAASGRPVTVVTCTRGERGEVIGERLAHLEGDGPALAAHRDRELGRALAALGVRDRGYLDTIRGSVDQRFEDSGMEWVGTGRAGRPDEIPPGAFVGVGLEEAAERLARVLRSRRPEVVVTYEPDGGYGHPDHVRTHEVTQWAVDFARSRADDASPAFDVPVVLWSVQGRLALQRGMRALGGDAVLAALGGLRDDLELPDPTAELPSVAVPDDEIELEVDVLPVRTRVLDALRAHRTQVQAVRAIDDDSALVGCYALSNRILAPVLPTETYRRGTGGSGDVAWPDGVRPVA
;
A
#
# COMPACT_ATOMS: atom_id res chain seq x y z
N MET A 1 4.23 13.95 19.28
CA MET A 1 3.27 13.99 18.15
C MET A 1 1.99 14.67 18.63
N THR A 2 1.68 15.87 18.16
CA THR A 2 0.38 16.52 18.41
C THR A 2 -0.65 15.78 17.58
N ALA A 3 -1.53 15.01 18.24
CA ALA A 3 -2.57 14.25 17.57
C ALA A 3 -3.59 15.21 16.95
N THR A 4 -3.54 15.42 15.65
CA THR A 4 -4.67 15.94 14.87
C THR A 4 -5.68 14.81 14.75
N SER A 5 -6.88 15.02 15.29
CA SER A 5 -7.98 14.04 15.22
C SER A 5 -8.67 14.14 13.84
N GLY A 6 -9.21 13.04 13.35
CA GLY A 6 -9.85 12.96 12.03
C GLY A 6 -8.92 12.50 10.91
N GLY A 7 -9.38 12.60 9.67
CA GLY A 7 -8.59 12.30 8.49
C GLY A 7 -8.52 10.83 8.10
N LEU A 8 -7.39 10.42 7.53
CA LEU A 8 -7.15 9.10 6.96
C LEU A 8 -6.06 8.37 7.72
N VAL A 9 -6.26 7.09 8.04
CA VAL A 9 -5.21 6.15 8.47
C VAL A 9 -5.05 5.07 7.40
N ALA A 10 -3.87 4.96 6.82
CA ALA A 10 -3.52 3.88 5.90
C ALA A 10 -2.60 2.87 6.61
N VAL A 11 -2.88 1.58 6.41
CA VAL A 11 -2.17 0.48 7.07
C VAL A 11 -1.58 -0.43 5.99
N HIS A 12 -0.26 -0.53 5.97
CA HIS A 12 0.51 -1.26 4.96
C HIS A 12 1.50 -2.23 5.60
N ALA A 13 1.85 -3.28 4.88
CA ALA A 13 2.78 -4.30 5.34
C ALA A 13 4.23 -3.81 5.30
N HIS A 14 4.65 -3.24 4.16
CA HIS A 14 6.04 -2.88 3.87
C HIS A 14 6.19 -1.43 3.40
N PRO A 15 7.39 -0.85 3.51
CA PRO A 15 7.72 0.41 2.83
C PRO A 15 7.72 0.21 1.30
N ASP A 16 6.85 0.85 0.59
CA ASP A 16 6.51 0.93 -0.85
C ASP A 16 5.03 0.68 -1.13
N ASP A 17 4.36 -0.15 -0.35
CA ASP A 17 2.94 -0.48 -0.52
C ASP A 17 2.05 0.78 -0.51
N GLU A 18 2.38 1.76 0.33
CA GLU A 18 1.63 3.02 0.41
C GLU A 18 1.66 3.80 -0.91
N SER A 19 2.77 3.69 -1.64
CA SER A 19 2.96 4.34 -2.94
C SER A 19 2.35 3.52 -4.09
N LEU A 20 2.38 2.17 -3.96
CA LEU A 20 1.89 1.23 -4.97
C LEU A 20 0.37 1.08 -4.97
N THR A 21 -0.27 1.21 -3.79
CA THR A 21 -1.69 0.82 -3.62
C THR A 21 -2.61 1.96 -3.22
N THR A 22 -2.09 3.03 -2.59
CA THR A 22 -2.90 4.12 -2.03
C THR A 22 -2.30 5.51 -2.26
N GLY A 23 -1.33 5.62 -3.16
CA GLY A 23 -0.55 6.85 -3.36
C GLY A 23 -1.41 8.06 -3.76
N ALA A 24 -2.40 7.87 -4.65
CA ALA A 24 -3.27 8.97 -5.04
C ALA A 24 -4.26 9.35 -3.93
N LEU A 25 -4.81 8.38 -3.20
CA LEU A 25 -5.68 8.65 -2.05
C LEU A 25 -4.93 9.46 -0.98
N LEU A 26 -3.72 9.02 -0.60
CA LEU A 26 -2.89 9.72 0.38
C LEU A 26 -2.55 11.14 -0.07
N ALA A 27 -2.11 11.30 -1.32
CA ALA A 27 -1.74 12.60 -1.88
C ALA A 27 -2.93 13.56 -1.98
N THR A 28 -4.10 13.07 -2.39
CA THR A 28 -5.34 13.85 -2.51
C THR A 28 -5.83 14.30 -1.12
N TRP A 29 -5.82 13.37 -0.15
CA TRP A 29 -6.21 13.69 1.22
C TRP A 29 -5.28 14.72 1.87
N ALA A 30 -3.98 14.54 1.73
CA ALA A 30 -2.97 15.50 2.21
C ALA A 30 -3.10 16.86 1.53
N ALA A 31 -3.39 16.91 0.22
CA ALA A 31 -3.59 18.15 -0.53
C ALA A 31 -4.83 18.93 -0.06
N SER A 32 -5.85 18.25 0.46
CA SER A 32 -7.03 18.90 1.04
C SER A 32 -6.77 19.53 2.42
N GLY A 33 -5.55 19.39 2.96
CA GLY A 33 -5.17 19.90 4.27
C GLY A 33 -5.67 19.03 5.45
N ARG A 34 -6.26 17.88 5.17
CA ARG A 34 -6.75 16.95 6.21
C ARG A 34 -5.63 16.05 6.72
N PRO A 35 -5.70 15.58 7.98
CA PRO A 35 -4.70 14.69 8.54
C PRO A 35 -4.58 13.37 7.75
N VAL A 36 -3.35 12.90 7.58
CA VAL A 36 -3.03 11.58 7.02
C VAL A 36 -1.98 10.93 7.90
N THR A 37 -2.25 9.71 8.34
CA THR A 37 -1.31 8.87 9.09
C THR A 37 -1.05 7.59 8.31
N VAL A 38 0.21 7.20 8.16
CA VAL A 38 0.59 5.90 7.60
C VAL A 38 1.20 5.03 8.69
N VAL A 39 0.64 3.84 8.85
CA VAL A 39 1.16 2.78 9.73
C VAL A 39 1.70 1.67 8.84
N THR A 40 2.99 1.35 8.99
CA THR A 40 3.65 0.27 8.28
C THR A 40 3.95 -0.86 9.26
N CYS A 41 3.66 -2.12 8.91
CA CYS A 41 3.76 -3.23 9.86
C CYS A 41 5.21 -3.68 10.05
N THR A 42 5.98 -3.80 8.97
CA THR A 42 7.40 -4.24 8.98
C THR A 42 8.30 -3.23 8.28
N ARG A 43 9.59 -3.52 8.15
CA ARG A 43 10.53 -2.67 7.37
C ARG A 43 10.92 -3.30 6.04
N GLY A 44 10.33 -4.44 5.70
CA GLY A 44 10.60 -5.14 4.46
C GLY A 44 12.04 -5.67 4.38
N GLU A 45 12.53 -6.25 5.47
CA GLU A 45 13.92 -6.70 5.65
C GLU A 45 14.33 -7.83 4.73
N ARG A 46 13.34 -8.49 4.08
CA ARG A 46 13.55 -9.68 3.22
C ARG A 46 13.24 -9.41 1.76
N GLY A 47 12.98 -8.16 1.40
CA GLY A 47 12.75 -7.77 0.02
C GLY A 47 13.99 -7.97 -0.85
N GLU A 48 13.77 -8.36 -2.10
CA GLU A 48 14.78 -8.33 -3.15
C GLU A 48 15.27 -6.90 -3.38
N VAL A 49 16.52 -6.74 -3.84
CA VAL A 49 17.11 -5.40 -4.01
C VAL A 49 17.39 -5.12 -5.48
N ILE A 50 16.83 -4.06 -6.01
CA ILE A 50 17.03 -3.62 -7.39
C ILE A 50 18.33 -2.83 -7.53
N GLY A 51 19.12 -3.21 -8.54
CA GLY A 51 20.27 -2.46 -9.02
C GLY A 51 21.59 -2.78 -8.31
N GLU A 52 22.66 -2.91 -9.11
CA GLU A 52 23.99 -3.30 -8.65
C GLU A 52 24.54 -2.42 -7.51
N ARG A 53 24.25 -1.13 -7.52
CA ARG A 53 24.73 -0.19 -6.50
C ARG A 53 24.19 -0.48 -5.11
N LEU A 54 23.01 -1.10 -5.02
CA LEU A 54 22.30 -1.40 -3.78
C LEU A 54 22.35 -2.89 -3.44
N ALA A 55 22.87 -3.74 -4.33
CA ALA A 55 22.92 -5.20 -4.17
C ALA A 55 23.59 -5.66 -2.87
N HIS A 56 24.49 -4.86 -2.30
CA HIS A 56 25.12 -5.13 -1.00
C HIS A 56 24.15 -5.11 0.19
N LEU A 57 22.92 -4.61 0.02
CA LEU A 57 21.86 -4.60 1.04
C LEU A 57 21.06 -5.90 1.04
N GLU A 58 21.09 -6.66 -0.05
CA GLU A 58 20.36 -7.92 -0.14
C GLU A 58 20.97 -8.96 0.82
N GLY A 59 20.10 -9.56 1.65
CA GLY A 59 20.55 -10.48 2.70
C GLY A 59 21.04 -9.81 4.00
N ASP A 60 21.29 -8.49 3.99
CA ASP A 60 21.56 -7.71 5.21
C ASP A 60 20.26 -7.03 5.69
N GLY A 61 19.40 -7.79 6.36
CA GLY A 61 18.08 -7.31 6.82
C GLY A 61 18.12 -6.00 7.61
N PRO A 62 19.00 -5.83 8.62
CA PRO A 62 19.12 -4.57 9.35
C PRO A 62 19.52 -3.37 8.47
N ALA A 63 20.47 -3.57 7.54
CA ALA A 63 20.90 -2.52 6.63
C ALA A 63 19.80 -2.16 5.62
N LEU A 64 19.11 -3.17 5.07
CA LEU A 64 18.00 -2.99 4.16
C LEU A 64 16.83 -2.26 4.85
N ALA A 65 16.45 -2.68 6.06
CA ALA A 65 15.42 -2.02 6.85
C ALA A 65 15.72 -0.53 7.07
N ALA A 66 16.95 -0.21 7.46
CA ALA A 66 17.38 1.18 7.66
C ALA A 66 17.39 1.98 6.33
N HIS A 67 17.64 1.33 5.20
CA HIS A 67 17.59 1.96 3.88
C HIS A 67 16.14 2.22 3.46
N ARG A 68 15.27 1.22 3.55
CA ARG A 68 13.84 1.31 3.20
C ARG A 68 13.09 2.31 4.09
N ASP A 69 13.45 2.47 5.37
CA ASP A 69 12.90 3.53 6.23
C ASP A 69 13.18 4.94 5.68
N ARG A 70 14.38 5.18 5.13
CA ARG A 70 14.71 6.45 4.47
C ARG A 70 13.98 6.63 3.14
N GLU A 71 13.76 5.55 2.39
CA GLU A 71 12.95 5.56 1.17
C GLU A 71 11.50 5.91 1.48
N LEU A 72 10.89 5.22 2.45
CA LEU A 72 9.54 5.52 2.96
C LEU A 72 9.40 6.98 3.39
N GLY A 73 10.38 7.51 4.12
CA GLY A 73 10.37 8.92 4.54
C GLY A 73 10.33 9.90 3.35
N ARG A 74 11.06 9.60 2.27
CA ARG A 74 11.05 10.42 1.04
C ARG A 74 9.75 10.25 0.24
N ALA A 75 9.25 9.03 0.13
CA ALA A 75 7.99 8.72 -0.55
C ALA A 75 6.82 9.44 0.12
N LEU A 76 6.68 9.34 1.43
CA LEU A 76 5.64 10.02 2.18
C LEU A 76 5.75 11.54 2.11
N ALA A 77 6.97 12.08 2.08
CA ALA A 77 7.18 13.52 1.86
C ALA A 77 6.69 13.96 0.46
N ALA A 78 6.91 13.15 -0.59
CA ALA A 78 6.40 13.41 -1.93
C ALA A 78 4.86 13.39 -1.96
N LEU A 79 4.23 12.45 -1.27
CA LEU A 79 2.77 12.37 -1.13
C LEU A 79 2.17 13.50 -0.25
N GLY A 80 3.01 14.21 0.53
CA GLY A 80 2.58 15.25 1.47
C GLY A 80 2.18 14.70 2.85
N VAL A 81 2.50 13.46 3.15
CA VAL A 81 2.22 12.80 4.43
C VAL A 81 3.36 13.07 5.41
N ARG A 82 3.02 13.47 6.64
CA ARG A 82 4.00 13.80 7.70
C ARG A 82 3.91 12.91 8.94
N ASP A 83 2.74 12.29 9.18
CA ASP A 83 2.54 11.42 10.32
C ASP A 83 2.67 9.96 9.88
N ARG A 84 3.67 9.28 10.41
CA ARG A 84 3.97 7.88 10.12
C ARG A 84 4.51 7.15 11.33
N GLY A 85 4.35 5.85 11.35
CA GLY A 85 4.94 5.00 12.37
C GLY A 85 4.94 3.53 11.98
N TYR A 86 5.79 2.75 12.65
CA TYR A 86 5.76 1.30 12.55
C TYR A 86 4.85 0.72 13.64
N LEU A 87 4.10 -0.32 13.29
CA LEU A 87 3.13 -0.93 14.20
C LEU A 87 3.79 -1.47 15.49
N ASP A 88 5.00 -2.02 15.37
CA ASP A 88 5.77 -2.54 16.50
C ASP A 88 6.29 -1.45 17.46
N THR A 89 6.39 -0.20 17.03
CA THR A 89 6.80 0.93 17.88
C THR A 89 5.65 1.50 18.70
N ILE A 90 4.43 1.09 18.43
CA ILE A 90 3.25 1.46 19.19
C ILE A 90 3.23 0.60 20.46
N ARG A 91 2.98 1.22 21.62
CA ARG A 91 2.96 0.52 22.90
C ARG A 91 2.04 -0.71 22.84
N GLY A 92 2.60 -1.87 23.11
CA GLY A 92 1.94 -3.16 23.19
C GLY A 92 2.14 -3.82 24.56
N SER A 93 1.69 -5.06 24.70
CA SER A 93 1.90 -5.88 25.90
C SER A 93 3.31 -6.48 25.95
N VAL A 94 3.96 -6.62 24.78
CA VAL A 94 5.31 -7.16 24.61
C VAL A 94 6.19 -6.17 23.84
N ASP A 95 7.47 -6.12 24.16
CA ASP A 95 8.47 -5.37 23.38
C ASP A 95 9.05 -6.31 22.32
N GLN A 96 8.42 -6.32 21.14
CA GLN A 96 8.78 -7.20 20.04
C GLN A 96 8.80 -6.42 18.74
N ARG A 97 9.87 -6.58 17.97
CA ARG A 97 9.94 -6.12 16.58
C ARG A 97 9.13 -7.04 15.69
N PHE A 98 8.43 -6.44 14.71
CA PHE A 98 7.74 -7.16 13.67
C PHE A 98 8.60 -7.13 12.41
N GLU A 99 9.09 -8.31 12.02
CA GLU A 99 9.94 -8.48 10.85
C GLU A 99 9.13 -8.97 9.65
N ASP A 100 9.58 -8.63 8.46
CA ASP A 100 9.06 -9.14 7.20
C ASP A 100 9.06 -10.68 7.22
N SER A 101 7.94 -11.28 6.85
CA SER A 101 7.77 -12.74 6.89
C SER A 101 8.41 -13.44 5.68
N GLY A 102 8.76 -12.68 4.65
CA GLY A 102 9.13 -13.23 3.36
C GLY A 102 7.93 -13.82 2.63
N MET A 103 8.15 -14.22 1.39
CA MET A 103 7.16 -14.89 0.55
C MET A 103 7.82 -15.90 -0.38
N GLU A 104 7.03 -16.83 -0.92
CA GLU A 104 7.39 -17.71 -2.03
C GLU A 104 6.40 -17.54 -3.16
N TRP A 105 6.87 -17.64 -4.41
CA TRP A 105 5.98 -17.62 -5.56
C TRP A 105 5.31 -18.99 -5.73
N VAL A 106 3.98 -19.05 -5.52
CA VAL A 106 3.17 -20.28 -5.68
C VAL A 106 2.50 -20.38 -7.05
N GLY A 107 2.70 -19.37 -7.90
CA GLY A 107 2.18 -19.30 -9.27
C GLY A 107 2.55 -17.98 -9.92
N THR A 108 2.18 -17.79 -11.18
CA THR A 108 2.45 -16.56 -11.91
C THR A 108 1.68 -15.39 -11.26
N GLY A 109 2.42 -14.44 -10.68
CA GLY A 109 1.83 -13.26 -10.03
C GLY A 109 1.07 -13.54 -8.72
N ARG A 110 1.28 -14.73 -8.12
CA ARG A 110 0.69 -15.10 -6.84
C ARG A 110 1.75 -15.52 -5.84
N ALA A 111 1.83 -14.77 -4.74
CA ALA A 111 2.67 -15.10 -3.61
C ALA A 111 1.95 -16.06 -2.64
N GLY A 112 2.73 -16.72 -1.81
CA GLY A 112 2.24 -17.58 -0.75
C GLY A 112 3.19 -17.56 0.45
N ARG A 113 2.76 -18.22 1.50
CA ARG A 113 3.53 -18.31 2.74
C ARG A 113 4.75 -19.21 2.52
N PRO A 114 5.95 -18.81 2.96
CA PRO A 114 7.12 -19.67 2.89
C PRO A 114 6.95 -20.89 3.79
N ASP A 115 7.59 -22.01 3.43
CA ASP A 115 7.53 -23.26 4.18
C ASP A 115 8.02 -23.09 5.62
N GLU A 116 9.06 -22.26 5.83
CA GLU A 116 9.59 -21.91 7.15
C GLU A 116 9.34 -20.45 7.47
N ILE A 117 8.68 -20.20 8.61
CA ILE A 117 8.43 -18.84 9.09
C ILE A 117 9.63 -18.43 9.97
N PRO A 118 10.32 -17.35 9.60
CA PRO A 118 11.45 -16.88 10.38
C PRO A 118 11.03 -16.43 11.79
N PRO A 119 11.90 -16.59 12.79
CA PRO A 119 11.67 -15.96 14.09
C PRO A 119 11.46 -14.46 13.97
N GLY A 120 10.48 -13.91 14.69
CA GLY A 120 10.16 -12.49 14.63
C GLY A 120 9.27 -12.07 13.46
N ALA A 121 8.97 -12.98 12.51
CA ALA A 121 8.09 -12.71 11.36
C ALA A 121 6.71 -12.21 11.79
N PHE A 122 6.20 -11.19 11.10
CA PHE A 122 4.93 -10.53 11.42
C PHE A 122 3.74 -11.50 11.41
N VAL A 123 3.71 -12.48 10.51
CA VAL A 123 2.65 -13.51 10.50
C VAL A 123 2.67 -14.42 11.74
N GLY A 124 3.80 -14.49 12.46
CA GLY A 124 3.95 -15.24 13.71
C GLY A 124 3.54 -14.44 14.96
N VAL A 125 3.35 -13.14 14.85
CA VAL A 125 2.91 -12.29 15.96
C VAL A 125 1.45 -12.61 16.32
N GLY A 126 1.11 -12.62 17.60
CA GLY A 126 -0.29 -12.79 18.03
C GLY A 126 -1.20 -11.74 17.38
N LEU A 127 -2.27 -12.20 16.70
CA LEU A 127 -3.19 -11.30 15.99
C LEU A 127 -3.79 -10.26 16.94
N GLU A 128 -4.20 -10.68 18.14
CA GLU A 128 -4.77 -9.79 19.15
C GLU A 128 -3.78 -8.70 19.59
N GLU A 129 -2.51 -9.03 19.77
CA GLU A 129 -1.46 -8.08 20.14
C GLU A 129 -1.25 -7.02 19.07
N ALA A 130 -1.11 -7.45 17.79
CA ALA A 130 -0.92 -6.54 16.68
C ALA A 130 -2.16 -5.64 16.47
N ALA A 131 -3.35 -6.23 16.55
CA ALA A 131 -4.60 -5.50 16.41
C ALA A 131 -4.83 -4.48 17.53
N GLU A 132 -4.50 -4.81 18.79
CA GLU A 132 -4.63 -3.86 19.90
C GLU A 132 -3.70 -2.67 19.76
N ARG A 133 -2.47 -2.86 19.24
CA ARG A 133 -1.56 -1.75 18.92
C ARG A 133 -2.17 -0.81 17.89
N LEU A 134 -2.72 -1.36 16.81
CA LEU A 134 -3.38 -0.55 15.78
C LEU A 134 -4.66 0.11 16.30
N ALA A 135 -5.47 -0.59 17.12
CA ALA A 135 -6.67 -0.01 17.73
C ALA A 135 -6.36 1.22 18.59
N ARG A 136 -5.23 1.26 19.30
CA ARG A 136 -4.76 2.46 20.02
C ARG A 136 -4.50 3.63 19.08
N VAL A 137 -3.93 3.38 17.90
CA VAL A 137 -3.78 4.42 16.88
C VAL A 137 -5.14 4.93 16.44
N LEU A 138 -6.08 4.02 16.12
CA LEU A 138 -7.42 4.39 15.67
C LEU A 138 -8.18 5.21 16.73
N ARG A 139 -8.15 4.79 17.99
CA ARG A 139 -8.74 5.56 19.10
C ARG A 139 -8.09 6.93 19.30
N SER A 140 -6.78 7.01 19.16
CA SER A 140 -6.01 8.26 19.33
C SER A 140 -6.19 9.22 18.16
N ARG A 141 -6.17 8.72 16.91
CA ARG A 141 -6.31 9.54 15.69
C ARG A 141 -7.74 9.83 15.34
N ARG A 142 -8.69 8.96 15.70
CA ARG A 142 -10.11 9.03 15.38
C ARG A 142 -10.35 9.32 13.88
N PRO A 143 -9.80 8.46 12.98
CA PRO A 143 -9.83 8.72 11.54
C PRO A 143 -11.26 8.64 11.01
N GLU A 144 -11.55 9.40 9.96
CA GLU A 144 -12.77 9.29 9.19
C GLU A 144 -12.73 8.06 8.27
N VAL A 145 -11.53 7.72 7.80
CA VAL A 145 -11.28 6.61 6.89
C VAL A 145 -10.08 5.79 7.36
N VAL A 146 -10.21 4.48 7.33
CA VAL A 146 -9.10 3.52 7.43
C VAL A 146 -8.99 2.79 6.10
N VAL A 147 -7.80 2.68 5.53
CA VAL A 147 -7.55 1.94 4.29
C VAL A 147 -6.47 0.89 4.47
N THR A 148 -6.68 -0.28 3.86
CA THR A 148 -5.72 -1.39 3.81
C THR A 148 -5.96 -2.27 2.57
N TYR A 149 -5.35 -3.45 2.50
CA TYR A 149 -5.58 -4.43 1.44
C TYR A 149 -6.96 -5.09 1.54
N GLU A 150 -7.42 -5.67 0.43
CA GLU A 150 -8.52 -6.63 0.43
C GLU A 150 -8.11 -7.95 1.14
N PRO A 151 -9.06 -8.87 1.43
CA PRO A 151 -8.80 -10.05 2.30
C PRO A 151 -7.66 -10.97 1.85
N ASP A 152 -7.43 -11.10 0.54
CA ASP A 152 -6.39 -11.96 -0.01
C ASP A 152 -5.02 -11.25 -0.19
N GLY A 153 -4.90 -10.00 0.28
CA GLY A 153 -3.64 -9.25 0.31
C GLY A 153 -3.10 -8.83 -1.05
N GLY A 154 -3.97 -8.60 -2.03
CA GLY A 154 -3.64 -8.08 -3.36
C GLY A 154 -3.06 -9.12 -4.33
N TYR A 155 -2.00 -9.79 -3.95
CA TYR A 155 -1.37 -10.88 -4.72
C TYR A 155 -0.98 -12.07 -3.83
N GLY A 156 -1.49 -12.12 -2.61
CA GLY A 156 -1.32 -13.23 -1.68
C GLY A 156 -0.08 -13.16 -0.79
N HIS A 157 0.59 -11.99 -0.69
CA HIS A 157 1.72 -11.86 0.24
C HIS A 157 1.25 -12.10 1.68
N PRO A 158 1.91 -12.98 2.46
CA PRO A 158 1.46 -13.35 3.80
C PRO A 158 1.28 -12.13 4.73
N ASP A 159 2.19 -11.17 4.66
CA ASP A 159 2.11 -9.95 5.47
C ASP A 159 0.99 -9.01 5.04
N HIS A 160 0.60 -9.00 3.74
CA HIS A 160 -0.56 -8.22 3.28
C HIS A 160 -1.86 -8.80 3.81
N VAL A 161 -2.04 -10.13 3.71
CA VAL A 161 -3.17 -10.87 4.32
C VAL A 161 -3.22 -10.60 5.82
N ARG A 162 -2.05 -10.69 6.49
CA ARG A 162 -1.95 -10.42 7.93
C ARG A 162 -2.28 -8.97 8.29
N THR A 163 -1.86 -8.02 7.47
CA THR A 163 -2.17 -6.59 7.67
C THR A 163 -3.67 -6.33 7.53
N HIS A 164 -4.33 -6.99 6.57
CA HIS A 164 -5.77 -6.95 6.46
C HIS A 164 -6.45 -7.48 7.73
N GLU A 165 -6.10 -8.69 8.18
CA GLU A 165 -6.65 -9.30 9.40
C GLU A 165 -6.46 -8.39 10.64
N VAL A 166 -5.25 -7.88 10.85
CA VAL A 166 -4.91 -6.97 11.94
C VAL A 166 -5.76 -5.71 11.88
N THR A 167 -5.96 -5.14 10.68
CA THR A 167 -6.76 -3.93 10.51
C THR A 167 -8.23 -4.17 10.84
N GLN A 168 -8.80 -5.29 10.38
CA GLN A 168 -10.18 -5.64 10.67
C GLN A 168 -10.42 -5.83 12.19
N TRP A 169 -9.54 -6.56 12.85
CA TRP A 169 -9.62 -6.74 14.31
C TRP A 169 -9.39 -5.42 15.05
N ALA A 170 -8.49 -4.56 14.55
CA ALA A 170 -8.24 -3.27 15.17
C ALA A 170 -9.44 -2.31 15.10
N VAL A 171 -10.19 -2.34 14.00
CA VAL A 171 -11.45 -1.57 13.87
C VAL A 171 -12.48 -2.06 14.90
N ASP A 172 -12.64 -3.38 15.04
CA ASP A 172 -13.55 -3.96 16.04
C ASP A 172 -13.10 -3.66 17.48
N PHE A 173 -11.80 -3.71 17.77
CA PHE A 173 -11.26 -3.40 19.09
C PHE A 173 -11.37 -1.91 19.39
N ALA A 174 -11.14 -1.02 18.41
CA ALA A 174 -11.31 0.41 18.59
C ALA A 174 -12.74 0.76 18.99
N ARG A 175 -13.73 0.09 18.40
CA ARG A 175 -15.16 0.27 18.68
C ARG A 175 -15.57 -0.33 20.04
N SER A 176 -15.12 -1.55 20.35
CA SER A 176 -15.61 -2.36 21.48
C SER A 176 -14.80 -2.17 22.76
N ARG A 177 -13.59 -1.66 22.68
CA ARG A 177 -12.67 -1.53 23.82
C ARG A 177 -12.25 -0.08 24.02
N ALA A 178 -12.24 0.40 25.25
CA ALA A 178 -11.57 1.63 25.64
C ALA A 178 -10.28 1.29 26.37
N ASP A 179 -9.33 2.20 26.40
CA ASP A 179 -8.18 2.14 27.31
C ASP A 179 -8.10 3.40 28.19
N ASP A 180 -7.17 3.40 29.16
CA ASP A 180 -7.01 4.51 30.11
C ASP A 180 -6.68 5.86 29.45
N ALA A 181 -6.20 5.83 28.19
CA ALA A 181 -5.78 7.01 27.44
C ALA A 181 -6.81 7.47 26.40
N SER A 182 -7.69 6.57 25.93
CA SER A 182 -8.58 6.85 24.83
C SER A 182 -9.91 6.10 24.91
N PRO A 183 -11.06 6.79 24.77
CA PRO A 183 -12.37 6.16 24.73
C PRO A 183 -12.51 5.31 23.47
N ALA A 184 -13.48 4.38 23.49
CA ALA A 184 -13.88 3.63 22.31
C ALA A 184 -14.21 4.57 21.13
N PHE A 185 -13.91 4.10 19.93
CA PHE A 185 -14.08 4.88 18.71
C PHE A 185 -14.56 3.98 17.57
N ASP A 186 -15.65 4.38 16.95
CA ASP A 186 -16.19 3.72 15.76
C ASP A 186 -15.67 4.41 14.50
N VAL A 187 -14.98 3.64 13.65
CA VAL A 187 -14.41 4.13 12.38
C VAL A 187 -15.54 4.30 11.37
N PRO A 188 -15.78 5.50 10.81
CA PRO A 188 -16.91 5.71 9.89
C PRO A 188 -16.77 4.89 8.60
N VAL A 189 -15.58 4.86 7.98
CA VAL A 189 -15.35 4.17 6.70
C VAL A 189 -14.09 3.33 6.76
N VAL A 190 -14.21 2.07 6.34
CA VAL A 190 -13.09 1.18 6.05
C VAL A 190 -13.04 0.96 4.55
N LEU A 191 -11.86 1.06 3.94
CA LEU A 191 -11.62 0.84 2.52
C LEU A 191 -10.62 -0.29 2.31
N TRP A 192 -10.88 -1.10 1.29
CA TRP A 192 -9.94 -2.08 0.75
C TRP A 192 -9.47 -1.63 -0.62
N SER A 193 -8.16 -1.55 -0.80
CA SER A 193 -7.56 -1.23 -2.10
C SER A 193 -7.79 -2.40 -3.06
N VAL A 194 -8.41 -2.10 -4.20
CA VAL A 194 -8.69 -3.05 -5.28
C VAL A 194 -8.46 -2.39 -6.64
N GLN A 195 -8.43 -3.17 -7.70
CA GLN A 195 -8.31 -2.68 -9.09
C GLN A 195 -9.44 -3.25 -9.95
N GLY A 196 -10.08 -2.40 -10.74
CA GLY A 196 -11.05 -2.86 -11.72
C GLY A 196 -10.38 -3.74 -12.79
N ARG A 197 -10.91 -4.94 -12.98
CA ARG A 197 -10.35 -5.96 -13.88
C ARG A 197 -10.17 -5.43 -15.30
N LEU A 198 -11.19 -4.75 -15.85
CA LEU A 198 -11.13 -4.21 -17.22
C LEU A 198 -10.16 -3.04 -17.33
N ALA A 199 -10.10 -2.19 -16.30
CA ALA A 199 -9.16 -1.07 -16.26
C ALA A 199 -7.72 -1.59 -16.20
N LEU A 200 -7.43 -2.56 -15.34
CA LEU A 200 -6.11 -3.20 -15.25
C LEU A 200 -5.69 -3.84 -16.57
N GLN A 201 -6.56 -4.65 -17.20
CA GLN A 201 -6.26 -5.27 -18.49
C GLN A 201 -6.02 -4.26 -19.60
N ARG A 202 -6.77 -3.15 -19.62
CA ARG A 202 -6.53 -2.06 -20.60
C ARG A 202 -5.16 -1.42 -20.35
N GLY A 203 -4.84 -1.11 -19.09
CA GLY A 203 -3.53 -0.58 -18.72
C GLY A 203 -2.38 -1.51 -19.13
N MET A 204 -2.50 -2.82 -18.84
CA MET A 204 -1.49 -3.83 -19.23
C MET A 204 -1.26 -3.87 -20.75
N ARG A 205 -2.34 -3.81 -21.57
CA ARG A 205 -2.23 -3.74 -23.04
C ARG A 205 -1.56 -2.46 -23.51
N ALA A 206 -1.86 -1.33 -22.88
CA ALA A 206 -1.30 -0.03 -23.24
C ALA A 206 0.21 0.07 -22.96
N LEU A 207 0.77 -0.75 -22.08
CA LEU A 207 2.22 -0.78 -21.81
C LEU A 207 3.06 -1.14 -23.04
N GLY A 208 2.50 -1.83 -24.04
CA GLY A 208 3.15 -2.10 -25.33
C GLY A 208 3.07 -0.96 -26.34
N GLY A 209 2.40 0.15 -26.02
CA GLY A 209 2.18 1.28 -26.94
C GLY A 209 3.43 2.16 -27.16
N ASP A 210 3.44 2.88 -28.28
CA ASP A 210 4.58 3.72 -28.69
C ASP A 210 4.95 4.80 -27.66
N ALA A 211 3.96 5.39 -26.97
CA ALA A 211 4.21 6.39 -25.93
C ALA A 211 5.02 5.83 -24.77
N VAL A 212 4.69 4.61 -24.32
CA VAL A 212 5.42 3.91 -23.24
C VAL A 212 6.82 3.53 -23.71
N LEU A 213 6.94 2.96 -24.91
CA LEU A 213 8.24 2.56 -25.47
C LEU A 213 9.16 3.78 -25.63
N ALA A 214 8.64 4.90 -26.11
CA ALA A 214 9.39 6.16 -26.21
C ALA A 214 9.83 6.69 -24.84
N ALA A 215 8.95 6.64 -23.83
CA ALA A 215 9.26 7.10 -22.46
C ALA A 215 10.30 6.23 -21.75
N LEU A 216 10.33 4.92 -22.03
CA LEU A 216 11.32 3.99 -21.46
C LEU A 216 12.70 4.13 -22.11
N GLY A 217 12.75 4.44 -23.42
CA GLY A 217 14.01 4.52 -24.15
C GLY A 217 14.85 3.25 -24.02
N GLY A 218 16.15 3.38 -23.74
CA GLY A 218 17.07 2.25 -23.60
C GLY A 218 16.79 1.30 -22.41
N LEU A 219 15.92 1.66 -21.48
CA LEU A 219 15.50 0.76 -20.39
C LEU A 219 14.58 -0.38 -20.87
N ARG A 220 14.01 -0.24 -22.08
CA ARG A 220 13.02 -1.19 -22.59
C ARG A 220 13.59 -2.61 -22.74
N ASP A 221 14.86 -2.74 -23.10
CA ASP A 221 15.49 -4.03 -23.39
C ASP A 221 15.67 -4.92 -22.15
N ASP A 222 15.66 -4.31 -20.96
CA ASP A 222 15.80 -5.00 -19.67
C ASP A 222 14.46 -5.31 -18.99
N LEU A 223 13.32 -4.98 -19.63
CA LEU A 223 11.98 -5.06 -19.04
C LEU A 223 11.07 -5.97 -19.86
N GLU A 224 10.16 -6.65 -19.17
CA GLU A 224 9.15 -7.51 -19.75
C GLU A 224 7.78 -6.85 -19.75
N LEU A 225 6.97 -7.14 -20.79
CA LEU A 225 5.57 -6.76 -20.82
C LEU A 225 4.75 -7.83 -20.06
N PRO A 226 3.74 -7.42 -19.26
CA PRO A 226 2.84 -8.37 -18.66
C PRO A 226 2.00 -9.06 -19.74
N ASP A 227 1.64 -10.32 -19.52
CA ASP A 227 0.64 -11.01 -20.34
C ASP A 227 -0.78 -10.54 -19.94
N PRO A 228 -1.50 -9.79 -20.78
CA PRO A 228 -2.83 -9.31 -20.43
C PRO A 228 -3.91 -10.41 -20.43
N THR A 229 -3.55 -11.64 -20.82
CA THR A 229 -4.44 -12.82 -20.80
C THR A 229 -4.16 -13.77 -19.65
N ALA A 230 -3.08 -13.53 -18.88
CA ALA A 230 -2.78 -14.31 -17.68
C ALA A 230 -3.85 -14.14 -16.60
N GLU A 231 -3.89 -15.07 -15.66
CA GLU A 231 -4.71 -14.95 -14.45
C GLU A 231 -4.31 -13.68 -13.69
N LEU A 232 -5.28 -12.85 -13.38
CA LEU A 232 -5.04 -11.61 -12.63
C LEU A 232 -4.93 -11.90 -11.13
N PRO A 233 -4.13 -11.10 -10.39
CA PRO A 233 -4.04 -11.21 -8.94
C PRO A 233 -5.37 -10.89 -8.24
N SER A 234 -5.52 -11.28 -6.97
CA SER A 234 -6.77 -11.12 -6.19
C SER A 234 -7.24 -9.67 -6.06
N VAL A 235 -6.32 -8.72 -6.13
CA VAL A 235 -6.66 -7.28 -6.14
C VAL A 235 -7.56 -6.89 -7.33
N ALA A 236 -7.56 -7.67 -8.41
CA ALA A 236 -8.34 -7.40 -9.61
C ALA A 236 -9.77 -7.95 -9.47
N VAL A 237 -10.71 -7.08 -9.13
CA VAL A 237 -12.13 -7.38 -8.91
C VAL A 237 -12.99 -7.03 -10.14
N PRO A 238 -14.19 -7.59 -10.28
CA PRO A 238 -15.20 -7.08 -11.23
C PRO A 238 -15.41 -5.58 -11.07
N ASP A 239 -15.54 -4.85 -12.19
CA ASP A 239 -15.63 -3.39 -12.16
C ASP A 239 -16.90 -2.88 -11.44
N ASP A 240 -17.95 -3.68 -11.35
CA ASP A 240 -19.18 -3.41 -10.61
C ASP A 240 -19.05 -3.60 -9.08
N GLU A 241 -17.92 -4.11 -8.60
CA GLU A 241 -17.59 -4.18 -7.18
C GLU A 241 -16.81 -2.96 -6.67
N ILE A 242 -16.47 -2.03 -7.56
CA ILE A 242 -15.78 -0.78 -7.19
C ILE A 242 -16.81 0.18 -6.60
N GLU A 243 -16.52 0.68 -5.40
CA GLU A 243 -17.41 1.58 -4.67
C GLU A 243 -16.84 3.00 -4.49
N LEU A 244 -15.52 3.17 -4.70
CA LEU A 244 -14.85 4.46 -4.62
C LEU A 244 -13.74 4.57 -5.65
N GLU A 245 -13.61 5.73 -6.28
CA GLU A 245 -12.54 6.08 -7.19
C GLU A 245 -11.80 7.32 -6.74
N VAL A 246 -10.49 7.35 -7.02
CA VAL A 246 -9.61 8.50 -6.80
C VAL A 246 -8.89 8.85 -8.09
N ASP A 247 -9.02 10.11 -8.54
CA ASP A 247 -8.34 10.58 -9.73
C ASP A 247 -6.83 10.70 -9.50
N VAL A 248 -6.03 9.97 -10.28
CA VAL A 248 -4.56 9.99 -10.17
C VAL A 248 -3.97 11.21 -10.85
N LEU A 249 -4.54 11.66 -11.97
CA LEU A 249 -3.95 12.71 -12.79
C LEU A 249 -3.64 14.02 -12.05
N PRO A 250 -4.51 14.55 -11.16
CA PRO A 250 -4.21 15.77 -10.40
C PRO A 250 -3.02 15.65 -9.46
N VAL A 251 -2.73 14.44 -8.98
CA VAL A 251 -1.64 14.13 -8.03
C VAL A 251 -0.56 13.25 -8.63
N ARG A 252 -0.60 12.95 -9.92
CA ARG A 252 0.31 12.05 -10.65
C ARG A 252 1.78 12.28 -10.32
N THR A 253 2.23 13.52 -10.35
CA THR A 253 3.64 13.85 -10.06
C THR A 253 4.03 13.36 -8.66
N ARG A 254 3.18 13.56 -7.66
CA ARG A 254 3.44 13.12 -6.28
C ARG A 254 3.52 11.60 -6.18
N VAL A 255 2.59 10.89 -6.86
CA VAL A 255 2.57 9.42 -6.90
C VAL A 255 3.82 8.88 -7.56
N LEU A 256 4.20 9.40 -8.74
CA LEU A 256 5.40 8.96 -9.44
C LEU A 256 6.70 9.29 -8.68
N ASP A 257 6.75 10.41 -7.96
CA ASP A 257 7.92 10.77 -7.14
C ASP A 257 8.01 9.88 -5.89
N ALA A 258 6.87 9.47 -5.32
CA ALA A 258 6.84 8.50 -4.23
C ALA A 258 7.35 7.12 -4.70
N LEU A 259 6.87 6.62 -5.85
CA LEU A 259 7.39 5.39 -6.45
C LEU A 259 8.91 5.48 -6.72
N ARG A 260 9.41 6.61 -7.25
CA ARG A 260 10.85 6.83 -7.48
C ARG A 260 11.68 6.87 -6.20
N ALA A 261 11.07 7.16 -5.06
CA ALA A 261 11.77 7.19 -3.78
C ALA A 261 12.16 5.79 -3.29
N HIS A 262 11.39 4.76 -3.65
CA HIS A 262 11.62 3.35 -3.29
C HIS A 262 12.58 2.63 -4.24
N ARG A 263 13.81 3.13 -4.31
CA ARG A 263 14.82 2.69 -5.30
C ARG A 263 15.27 1.24 -5.14
N THR A 264 15.15 0.68 -3.94
CA THR A 264 15.44 -0.73 -3.70
C THR A 264 14.35 -1.64 -4.24
N GLN A 265 13.12 -1.15 -4.43
CA GLN A 265 11.94 -1.95 -4.75
C GLN A 265 11.29 -1.59 -6.08
N VAL A 266 11.45 -0.35 -6.55
CA VAL A 266 10.75 0.17 -7.74
C VAL A 266 11.75 0.74 -8.74
N GLN A 267 11.58 0.40 -10.00
CA GLN A 267 12.40 0.85 -11.13
C GLN A 267 11.55 1.31 -12.31
N ALA A 268 12.19 1.90 -13.31
CA ALA A 268 11.57 2.27 -14.59
C ALA A 268 10.32 3.18 -14.48
N VAL A 269 10.22 3.99 -13.43
CA VAL A 269 9.07 4.89 -13.23
C VAL A 269 9.05 5.98 -14.28
N ARG A 270 8.01 6.01 -15.13
CA ARG A 270 7.79 7.00 -16.19
C ARG A 270 6.39 7.59 -16.12
N ALA A 271 6.28 8.88 -16.41
CA ALA A 271 5.00 9.51 -16.73
C ALA A 271 4.64 9.23 -18.19
N ILE A 272 3.37 8.99 -18.45
CA ILE A 272 2.81 8.81 -19.79
C ILE A 272 1.70 9.85 -19.96
N ASP A 273 1.81 10.68 -20.99
CA ASP A 273 0.92 11.84 -21.15
C ASP A 273 -0.23 11.61 -22.15
N ASP A 274 -0.03 10.80 -23.17
CA ASP A 274 -0.95 10.69 -24.31
C ASP A 274 -1.71 9.36 -24.34
N ASP A 275 -1.99 8.76 -23.21
CA ASP A 275 -2.75 7.52 -23.11
C ASP A 275 -3.90 7.65 -22.12
N SER A 276 -5.09 7.18 -22.49
CA SER A 276 -6.27 7.20 -21.62
C SER A 276 -6.36 6.00 -20.69
N ALA A 277 -5.58 4.94 -20.93
CA ALA A 277 -5.61 3.71 -20.14
C ALA A 277 -4.58 3.68 -19.01
N LEU A 278 -3.55 4.53 -19.08
CA LEU A 278 -2.53 4.67 -18.04
C LEU A 278 -1.96 6.09 -18.01
N VAL A 279 -1.49 6.54 -16.86
CA VAL A 279 -0.86 7.85 -16.64
C VAL A 279 0.62 7.74 -16.28
N GLY A 280 1.13 6.53 -16.20
CA GLY A 280 2.51 6.20 -15.94
C GLY A 280 2.74 4.70 -15.95
N CYS A 281 4.00 4.31 -15.80
CA CYS A 281 4.40 2.92 -15.62
C CYS A 281 5.58 2.80 -14.66
N TYR A 282 5.77 1.60 -14.15
CA TYR A 282 6.91 1.20 -13.31
C TYR A 282 7.19 -0.30 -13.48
N ALA A 283 8.26 -0.80 -12.87
CA ALA A 283 8.50 -2.23 -12.69
C ALA A 283 9.06 -2.47 -11.28
N LEU A 284 8.87 -3.69 -10.77
CA LEU A 284 9.48 -4.18 -9.53
C LEU A 284 10.75 -5.00 -9.84
N SER A 285 11.22 -5.79 -8.87
CA SER A 285 12.39 -6.65 -8.98
C SER A 285 12.26 -7.71 -10.08
N ASN A 286 11.04 -8.19 -10.32
CA ASN A 286 10.72 -9.15 -11.39
C ASN A 286 10.86 -8.60 -12.82
N ARG A 287 11.13 -7.28 -12.98
CA ARG A 287 11.27 -6.57 -14.26
C ARG A 287 10.04 -6.56 -15.15
N ILE A 288 8.88 -6.98 -14.66
CA ILE A 288 7.62 -6.91 -15.41
C ILE A 288 7.04 -5.50 -15.25
N LEU A 289 6.72 -4.84 -16.38
CA LEU A 289 6.08 -3.53 -16.36
C LEU A 289 4.68 -3.60 -15.77
N ALA A 290 4.36 -2.62 -14.95
CA ALA A 290 3.04 -2.41 -14.37
C ALA A 290 2.51 -1.02 -14.71
N PRO A 291 1.21 -0.85 -14.99
CA PRO A 291 0.62 0.44 -15.29
C PRO A 291 0.33 1.23 -14.01
N VAL A 292 0.52 2.55 -14.07
CA VAL A 292 -0.14 3.48 -13.15
C VAL A 292 -1.44 3.87 -13.81
N LEU A 293 -2.56 3.38 -13.26
CA LEU A 293 -3.89 3.61 -13.82
C LEU A 293 -4.35 5.08 -13.61
N PRO A 294 -5.29 5.60 -14.43
CA PRO A 294 -5.83 6.94 -14.26
C PRO A 294 -6.63 7.14 -12.96
N THR A 295 -7.11 6.04 -12.39
CA THR A 295 -7.85 6.02 -11.11
C THR A 295 -7.29 4.93 -10.19
N GLU A 296 -7.13 5.25 -8.90
CA GLU A 296 -7.07 4.24 -7.83
C GLU A 296 -8.50 3.89 -7.44
N THR A 297 -8.76 2.62 -7.12
CA THR A 297 -10.11 2.13 -6.85
C THR A 297 -10.17 1.34 -5.54
N TYR A 298 -11.35 1.39 -4.90
CA TYR A 298 -11.56 0.81 -3.59
C TYR A 298 -12.92 0.16 -3.47
N ARG A 299 -13.02 -0.83 -2.58
CA ARG A 299 -14.28 -1.36 -2.03
C ARG A 299 -14.43 -0.91 -0.60
N ARG A 300 -15.67 -0.81 -0.12
CA ARG A 300 -15.92 -0.65 1.31
C ARG A 300 -15.64 -1.97 2.02
N GLY A 301 -14.84 -1.88 3.06
CA GLY A 301 -14.58 -2.99 3.97
C GLY A 301 -15.66 -3.12 5.04
N THR A 302 -15.59 -4.22 5.78
CA THR A 302 -16.49 -4.44 6.92
C THR A 302 -16.09 -3.58 8.12
N GLY A 303 -17.06 -3.23 8.97
CA GLY A 303 -16.83 -2.50 10.23
C GLY A 303 -17.01 -0.98 10.16
N GLY A 304 -17.12 -0.39 8.97
CA GLY A 304 -17.47 1.02 8.81
C GLY A 304 -18.97 1.24 9.00
N SER A 305 -19.35 2.31 9.73
CA SER A 305 -20.73 2.56 10.13
C SER A 305 -21.33 3.85 9.58
N GLY A 306 -20.57 4.60 8.76
CA GLY A 306 -20.97 5.94 8.36
C GLY A 306 -20.55 6.37 6.96
N ASP A 307 -20.82 7.62 6.69
CA ASP A 307 -20.37 8.34 5.51
C ASP A 307 -19.41 9.47 5.91
N VAL A 308 -18.58 9.89 4.95
CA VAL A 308 -17.62 10.97 5.13
C VAL A 308 -17.75 11.98 3.98
N ALA A 309 -17.35 13.20 4.23
CA ALA A 309 -17.18 14.18 3.17
C ALA A 309 -15.87 13.90 2.45
N TRP A 310 -15.95 13.48 1.19
CA TRP A 310 -14.77 13.17 0.38
C TRP A 310 -14.08 14.45 -0.10
N PRO A 311 -12.74 14.51 -0.16
CA PRO A 311 -12.05 15.61 -0.81
C PRO A 311 -12.26 15.59 -2.34
N ASP A 312 -12.04 16.74 -2.99
CA ASP A 312 -12.09 16.83 -4.45
C ASP A 312 -11.12 15.81 -5.08
N GLY A 313 -11.56 15.10 -6.10
CA GLY A 313 -10.83 14.01 -6.76
C GLY A 313 -11.10 12.62 -6.19
N VAL A 314 -11.86 12.52 -5.08
CA VAL A 314 -12.35 11.25 -4.53
C VAL A 314 -13.87 11.19 -4.71
N ARG A 315 -14.37 10.15 -5.35
CA ARG A 315 -15.81 10.02 -5.63
C ARG A 315 -16.34 8.61 -5.37
N PRO A 316 -17.48 8.46 -4.69
CA PRO A 316 -18.22 7.21 -4.69
C PRO A 316 -18.66 6.84 -6.11
N VAL A 317 -18.65 5.55 -6.40
CA VAL A 317 -19.21 4.95 -7.62
C VAL A 317 -20.62 4.50 -7.30
N ALA A 318 -21.59 4.88 -8.15
CA ALA A 318 -23.02 4.57 -7.96
C ALA A 318 -23.37 3.17 -8.45
#